data_8ba29fb42f5624e264cfbd141c6488e8
#
_entry.id   8ba29fb42f5624e264cfbd141c6488e8
#
_cell.length_a   1.000
_cell.length_b   1.000
_cell.length_c   1.000
_cell.angle_alpha   90.00
_cell.angle_beta   90.00
_cell.angle_gamma   90.00
#
_symmetry.space_group_name_H-M   'P 1'
#
loop_
_entity.id
_entity.type
_entity.pdbx_description
1 polymer ?
#
loop_
_entity_poly.entity_id
_entity_poly.type
_entity_poly.pdbx_seq_one_letter_code
_entity_poly.pdbx_strand_id
1 'polypeptide(L)'
;AKGDITTIGRGGSDTSAAALGAALDAEFIDIYTDVEGVMTADPRIVEKAKPLPVITYTEICNLAYQGAKVIHPRAVEIAMQAKVPIRVRSTYSNETGTLVTSHHNSKPGSDVFERLITGIAHVKDVTQFKVPAKEGQYNVQTEVFKAMANAGISADFFNITPSEIVYTVAGNMTDRAHSILKELGYEPAVTRNC
;
A
#
# COMPACT_ATOMS: atom_id res chain seq x y z
N ALA A 1 17.84 0.55 -29.04
CA ALA A 1 18.35 0.40 -27.68
C ALA A 1 19.86 0.18 -27.77
N LYS A 2 20.69 0.99 -27.09
CA LYS A 2 22.15 0.94 -27.13
C LYS A 2 22.75 -0.18 -26.22
N GLY A 3 21.96 -1.17 -25.81
CA GLY A 3 22.43 -2.25 -24.93
C GLY A 3 22.61 -1.83 -23.46
N ASP A 4 22.09 -0.66 -23.08
CA ASP A 4 22.16 -0.20 -21.69
C ASP A 4 21.26 -1.05 -20.79
N ILE A 5 21.77 -1.42 -19.61
CA ILE A 5 20.98 -2.12 -18.59
C ILE A 5 20.08 -1.11 -17.92
N THR A 6 18.75 -1.35 -17.98
CA THR A 6 17.74 -0.51 -17.33
C THR A 6 16.93 -1.32 -16.33
N THR A 7 16.38 -0.65 -15.32
CA THR A 7 15.50 -1.27 -14.32
C THR A 7 14.11 -0.63 -14.37
N ILE A 8 13.09 -1.44 -14.08
CA ILE A 8 11.70 -0.95 -14.02
C ILE A 8 11.41 -0.18 -12.71
N GLY A 9 12.39 -0.15 -11.80
CA GLY A 9 12.27 0.47 -10.48
C GLY A 9 11.79 -0.52 -9.43
N ARG A 10 11.26 0.01 -8.32
CA ARG A 10 10.79 -0.81 -7.19
C ARG A 10 9.66 -1.75 -7.61
N GLY A 11 9.74 -3.02 -7.21
CA GLY A 11 8.79 -4.07 -7.59
C GLY A 11 8.88 -4.48 -9.05
N GLY A 12 9.98 -4.13 -9.74
CA GLY A 12 10.17 -4.46 -11.14
C GLY A 12 10.26 -5.95 -11.42
N SER A 13 10.86 -6.75 -10.55
CA SER A 13 10.92 -8.20 -10.64
C SER A 13 9.54 -8.84 -10.54
N ASP A 14 8.75 -8.46 -9.56
CA ASP A 14 7.38 -8.93 -9.37
C ASP A 14 6.52 -8.57 -10.60
N THR A 15 6.65 -7.32 -11.05
CA THR A 15 5.94 -6.82 -12.24
C THR A 15 6.32 -7.61 -13.50
N SER A 16 7.62 -7.90 -13.70
CA SER A 16 8.09 -8.68 -14.82
C SER A 16 7.58 -10.12 -14.77
N ALA A 17 7.61 -10.76 -13.60
CA ALA A 17 7.07 -12.09 -13.41
C ALA A 17 5.57 -12.14 -13.71
N ALA A 18 4.81 -11.16 -13.22
CA ALA A 18 3.38 -11.05 -13.49
C ALA A 18 3.07 -10.84 -14.98
N ALA A 19 3.83 -9.96 -15.65
CA ALA A 19 3.66 -9.71 -17.08
C ALA A 19 3.99 -10.93 -17.94
N LEU A 20 5.06 -11.66 -17.62
CA LEU A 20 5.43 -12.90 -18.30
C LEU A 20 4.39 -13.98 -18.05
N GLY A 21 3.95 -14.18 -16.81
CA GLY A 21 2.92 -15.15 -16.47
C GLY A 21 1.60 -14.88 -17.20
N ALA A 22 1.20 -13.60 -17.28
CA ALA A 22 0.02 -13.18 -18.03
C ALA A 22 0.17 -13.43 -19.55
N ALA A 23 1.34 -13.08 -20.11
CA ALA A 23 1.60 -13.24 -21.55
C ALA A 23 1.69 -14.72 -22.00
N LEU A 24 2.10 -15.62 -21.10
CA LEU A 24 2.24 -17.04 -21.36
C LEU A 24 1.00 -17.85 -20.94
N ASP A 25 -0.05 -17.20 -20.45
CA ASP A 25 -1.24 -17.85 -19.88
C ASP A 25 -0.85 -18.92 -18.86
N ALA A 26 0.04 -18.56 -17.94
CA ALA A 26 0.61 -19.48 -16.97
C ALA A 26 -0.44 -19.97 -15.97
N GLU A 27 -0.28 -21.20 -15.53
CA GLU A 27 -1.15 -21.78 -14.50
C GLU A 27 -1.01 -21.05 -13.15
N PHE A 28 0.22 -20.65 -12.81
CA PHE A 28 0.56 -19.90 -11.60
C PHE A 28 1.75 -18.97 -11.84
N ILE A 29 1.86 -17.91 -11.02
CA ILE A 29 3.03 -17.07 -10.90
C ILE A 29 3.57 -17.24 -9.47
N ASP A 30 4.75 -17.81 -9.33
CA ASP A 30 5.42 -17.95 -8.03
C ASP A 30 6.32 -16.74 -7.75
N ILE A 31 6.04 -16.05 -6.66
CA ILE A 31 6.88 -14.95 -6.14
C ILE A 31 7.56 -15.46 -4.87
N TYR A 32 8.87 -15.65 -4.97
CA TYR A 32 9.70 -16.04 -3.84
C TYR A 32 10.23 -14.80 -3.11
N THR A 33 10.07 -14.81 -1.79
CA THR A 33 10.44 -13.70 -0.90
C THR A 33 11.09 -14.22 0.39
N ASP A 34 11.46 -13.34 1.28
CA ASP A 34 12.05 -13.64 2.60
C ASP A 34 11.02 -13.93 3.70
N VAL A 35 9.73 -13.84 3.38
CA VAL A 35 8.61 -14.15 4.31
C VAL A 35 7.82 -15.36 3.83
N GLU A 36 7.13 -16.05 4.75
CA GLU A 36 6.40 -17.30 4.45
C GLU A 36 5.09 -17.09 3.67
N GLY A 37 4.77 -15.87 3.32
CA GLY A 37 3.54 -15.48 2.64
C GLY A 37 2.99 -14.18 3.20
N VAL A 38 1.73 -13.90 2.87
CA VAL A 38 1.02 -12.73 3.40
C VAL A 38 0.51 -13.05 4.80
N MET A 39 0.85 -12.20 5.76
CA MET A 39 0.47 -12.38 7.17
C MET A 39 -0.76 -11.55 7.53
N THR A 40 -1.48 -11.95 8.56
CA THR A 40 -2.63 -11.19 9.10
C THR A 40 -2.23 -9.83 9.67
N ALA A 41 -0.97 -9.65 10.05
CA ALA A 41 -0.34 -8.39 10.48
C ALA A 41 1.17 -8.50 10.32
N ASP A 42 1.90 -7.41 10.52
CA ASP A 42 3.38 -7.44 10.55
C ASP A 42 3.86 -8.27 11.76
N PRO A 43 4.53 -9.42 11.56
CA PRO A 43 4.96 -10.29 12.65
C PRO A 43 6.00 -9.63 13.58
N ARG A 44 6.68 -8.58 13.12
CA ARG A 44 7.61 -7.79 13.93
C ARG A 44 6.91 -6.93 14.97
N ILE A 45 5.59 -6.73 14.83
CA ILE A 45 4.75 -5.94 15.75
C ILE A 45 3.77 -6.83 16.48
N VAL A 46 3.19 -7.80 15.79
CA VAL A 46 2.20 -8.72 16.32
C VAL A 46 2.76 -10.13 16.29
N GLU A 47 3.32 -10.61 17.41
CA GLU A 47 3.92 -11.94 17.52
C GLU A 47 2.97 -13.08 17.15
N LYS A 48 1.66 -12.88 17.33
CA LYS A 48 0.61 -13.86 17.00
C LYS A 48 0.07 -13.72 15.57
N ALA A 49 0.74 -12.93 14.71
CA ALA A 49 0.39 -12.86 13.30
C ALA A 49 0.48 -14.24 12.66
N LYS A 50 -0.50 -14.57 11.80
CA LYS A 50 -0.61 -15.88 11.14
C LYS A 50 -0.52 -15.72 9.64
N PRO A 51 0.08 -16.67 8.90
CA PRO A 51 0.04 -16.66 7.45
C PRO A 51 -1.40 -16.87 6.96
N LEU A 52 -1.76 -16.15 5.91
CA LEU A 52 -3.02 -16.28 5.19
C LEU A 52 -2.85 -17.34 4.11
N PRO A 53 -3.58 -18.46 4.15
CA PRO A 53 -3.44 -19.48 3.11
C PRO A 53 -3.97 -19.00 1.75
N VAL A 54 -5.02 -18.18 1.77
CA VAL A 54 -5.64 -17.61 0.57
C VAL A 54 -6.05 -16.18 0.84
N ILE A 55 -5.83 -15.31 -0.15
CA ILE A 55 -6.24 -13.90 -0.14
C ILE A 55 -6.72 -13.51 -1.54
N THR A 56 -7.65 -12.58 -1.65
CA THR A 56 -8.09 -12.06 -2.95
C THR A 56 -7.14 -10.99 -3.48
N TYR A 57 -7.13 -10.79 -4.82
CA TYR A 57 -6.34 -9.71 -5.44
C TYR A 57 -6.65 -8.35 -4.85
N THR A 58 -7.94 -8.06 -4.58
CA THR A 58 -8.36 -6.77 -4.01
C THR A 58 -7.84 -6.58 -2.59
N GLU A 59 -7.93 -7.61 -1.74
CA GLU A 59 -7.44 -7.54 -0.36
C GLU A 59 -5.94 -7.32 -0.30
N ILE A 60 -5.15 -8.07 -1.09
CA ILE A 60 -3.69 -7.90 -1.08
C ILE A 60 -3.26 -6.58 -1.69
N CYS A 61 -3.94 -6.06 -2.72
CA CYS A 61 -3.70 -4.71 -3.23
C CYS A 61 -3.93 -3.67 -2.13
N ASN A 62 -5.05 -3.75 -1.41
CA ASN A 62 -5.36 -2.84 -0.32
C ASN A 62 -4.30 -2.90 0.79
N LEU A 63 -3.89 -4.11 1.22
CA LEU A 63 -2.83 -4.28 2.21
C LEU A 63 -1.49 -3.71 1.71
N ALA A 64 -1.13 -3.92 0.45
CA ALA A 64 0.11 -3.45 -0.13
C ALA A 64 0.16 -1.92 -0.26
N TYR A 65 -0.95 -1.28 -0.65
CA TYR A 65 -1.06 0.18 -0.67
C TYR A 65 -1.00 0.78 0.74
N GLN A 66 -1.48 0.06 1.75
CA GLN A 66 -1.46 0.47 3.15
C GLN A 66 -0.19 0.06 3.90
N GLY A 67 0.86 -0.34 3.20
CA GLY A 67 2.20 -0.56 3.76
C GLY A 67 2.66 -2.00 3.93
N ALA A 68 1.86 -3.01 3.61
CA ALA A 68 2.31 -4.40 3.58
C ALA A 68 3.25 -4.62 2.39
N LYS A 69 4.56 -4.77 2.65
CA LYS A 69 5.61 -4.81 1.61
C LYS A 69 5.95 -6.24 1.17
N VAL A 70 4.97 -7.10 0.99
CA VAL A 70 5.18 -8.51 0.62
C VAL A 70 5.25 -8.70 -0.89
N ILE A 71 4.41 -8.01 -1.63
CA ILE A 71 4.37 -8.02 -3.10
C ILE A 71 4.01 -6.62 -3.60
N HIS A 72 4.49 -6.27 -4.80
CA HIS A 72 4.19 -4.96 -5.37
C HIS A 72 2.76 -4.93 -5.97
N PRO A 73 1.92 -3.90 -5.65
CA PRO A 73 0.53 -3.82 -6.13
C PRO A 73 0.40 -3.97 -7.65
N ARG A 74 1.29 -3.34 -8.42
CA ARG A 74 1.29 -3.42 -9.89
C ARG A 74 1.36 -4.85 -10.42
N ALA A 75 2.14 -5.73 -9.77
CA ALA A 75 2.22 -7.14 -10.14
C ALA A 75 0.88 -7.86 -9.91
N VAL A 76 0.25 -7.56 -8.79
CA VAL A 76 -1.08 -8.11 -8.46
C VAL A 76 -2.14 -7.63 -9.44
N GLU A 77 -2.13 -6.35 -9.82
CA GLU A 77 -3.08 -5.78 -10.79
C GLU A 77 -2.96 -6.45 -12.17
N ILE A 78 -1.73 -6.69 -12.65
CA ILE A 78 -1.48 -7.38 -13.93
C ILE A 78 -2.02 -8.81 -13.87
N ALA A 79 -1.70 -9.54 -12.81
CA ALA A 79 -2.16 -10.93 -12.64
C ALA A 79 -3.69 -11.00 -12.48
N MET A 80 -4.29 -10.04 -11.79
CA MET A 80 -5.75 -9.92 -11.64
C MET A 80 -6.45 -9.73 -13.00
N GLN A 81 -5.92 -8.84 -13.84
CA GLN A 81 -6.48 -8.61 -15.19
C GLN A 81 -6.39 -9.85 -16.07
N ALA A 82 -5.28 -10.58 -15.98
CA ALA A 82 -5.08 -11.84 -16.70
C ALA A 82 -5.76 -13.04 -16.03
N LYS A 83 -6.28 -12.90 -14.81
CA LYS A 83 -6.86 -13.97 -13.98
C LYS A 83 -5.87 -15.11 -13.68
N VAL A 84 -4.57 -14.82 -13.66
CA VAL A 84 -3.53 -15.79 -13.34
C VAL A 84 -3.23 -15.74 -11.84
N PRO A 85 -3.41 -16.84 -11.09
CA PRO A 85 -3.13 -16.86 -9.66
C PRO A 85 -1.67 -16.59 -9.34
N ILE A 86 -1.41 -15.92 -8.22
CA ILE A 86 -0.05 -15.73 -7.70
C ILE A 86 0.09 -16.56 -6.43
N ARG A 87 1.23 -17.22 -6.26
CA ARG A 87 1.62 -17.81 -4.98
C ARG A 87 2.81 -17.02 -4.41
N VAL A 88 2.63 -16.50 -3.22
CA VAL A 88 3.70 -15.82 -2.47
C VAL A 88 4.31 -16.83 -1.51
N ARG A 89 5.57 -17.16 -1.71
CA ARG A 89 6.26 -18.26 -1.02
C ARG A 89 7.59 -17.80 -0.45
N SER A 90 8.03 -18.48 0.61
CA SER A 90 9.36 -18.27 1.16
C SER A 90 10.44 -18.94 0.30
N THR A 91 11.58 -18.25 0.15
CA THR A 91 12.78 -18.85 -0.44
C THR A 91 13.43 -19.89 0.50
N TYR A 92 13.12 -19.82 1.79
CA TYR A 92 13.79 -20.61 2.85
C TYR A 92 12.98 -21.79 3.36
N SER A 93 11.74 -21.99 2.87
CA SER A 93 10.88 -23.09 3.30
C SER A 93 10.14 -23.73 2.12
N ASN A 94 9.67 -24.96 2.31
CA ASN A 94 8.85 -25.68 1.34
C ASN A 94 7.34 -25.50 1.57
N GLU A 95 6.97 -24.55 2.44
CA GLU A 95 5.56 -24.27 2.72
C GLU A 95 4.85 -23.75 1.47
N THR A 96 3.54 -23.97 1.42
CA THR A 96 2.72 -23.59 0.25
C THR A 96 2.60 -22.08 0.07
N GLY A 97 2.84 -21.32 1.14
CA GLY A 97 2.72 -19.86 1.15
C GLY A 97 1.27 -19.38 1.07
N THR A 98 1.09 -18.21 0.48
CA THR A 98 -0.24 -17.58 0.28
C THR A 98 -0.65 -17.65 -1.17
N LEU A 99 -1.83 -18.18 -1.45
CA LEU A 99 -2.45 -18.14 -2.79
C LEU A 99 -3.25 -16.83 -2.93
N VAL A 100 -2.93 -16.06 -3.98
CA VAL A 100 -3.66 -14.84 -4.37
C VAL A 100 -4.53 -15.19 -5.57
N THR A 101 -5.85 -15.01 -5.45
CA THR A 101 -6.81 -15.39 -6.48
C THR A 101 -8.05 -14.47 -6.47
N SER A 102 -8.97 -14.67 -7.41
CA SER A 102 -10.18 -13.85 -7.52
C SER A 102 -11.22 -14.12 -6.43
N HIS A 103 -11.24 -15.33 -5.88
CA HIS A 103 -12.22 -15.76 -4.87
C HIS A 103 -11.55 -16.60 -3.80
N HIS A 104 -12.01 -16.47 -2.56
CA HIS A 104 -11.74 -17.49 -1.56
C HIS A 104 -12.40 -18.78 -2.04
N ASN A 105 -11.61 -19.79 -2.39
CA ASN A 105 -12.13 -21.07 -2.86
C ASN A 105 -12.97 -21.73 -1.77
N SER A 106 -14.26 -21.50 -1.83
CA SER A 106 -15.24 -22.27 -1.07
C SER A 106 -15.56 -23.52 -1.89
N LYS A 107 -15.25 -24.68 -1.35
CA LYS A 107 -15.88 -25.91 -1.88
C LYS A 107 -17.38 -25.69 -1.85
N PRO A 108 -18.16 -26.11 -2.89
CA PRO A 108 -19.61 -26.06 -2.85
C PRO A 108 -20.10 -26.74 -1.57
N GLY A 109 -20.80 -26.01 -0.68
CA GLY A 109 -21.29 -26.49 0.61
C GLY A 109 -20.43 -26.19 1.84
N SER A 110 -19.29 -25.50 1.72
CA SER A 110 -18.63 -24.92 2.89
C SER A 110 -19.24 -23.55 3.19
N ASP A 111 -19.74 -23.39 4.42
CA ASP A 111 -20.11 -22.05 4.92
C ASP A 111 -18.88 -21.15 4.82
N VAL A 112 -18.91 -20.23 3.87
CA VAL A 112 -17.90 -19.18 3.77
C VAL A 112 -18.13 -18.25 4.92
N PHE A 113 -17.40 -18.43 6.00
CA PHE A 113 -17.22 -17.32 6.94
C PHE A 113 -16.49 -16.22 6.17
N GLU A 114 -17.24 -15.25 5.67
CA GLU A 114 -16.68 -13.98 5.25
C GLU A 114 -15.84 -13.46 6.41
N ARG A 115 -14.53 -13.43 6.22
CA ARG A 115 -13.65 -12.84 7.23
C ARG A 115 -13.99 -11.36 7.29
N LEU A 116 -14.52 -10.91 8.41
CA LEU A 116 -14.80 -9.49 8.63
C LEU A 116 -13.52 -8.64 8.54
N ILE A 117 -12.37 -9.23 8.91
CA ILE A 117 -11.05 -8.61 8.82
C ILE A 117 -10.08 -9.65 8.29
N THR A 118 -9.47 -9.39 7.15
CA THR A 118 -8.47 -10.25 6.52
C THR A 118 -7.08 -10.02 7.11
N GLY A 119 -6.69 -8.75 7.27
CA GLY A 119 -5.39 -8.37 7.80
C GLY A 119 -5.32 -6.90 8.16
N ILE A 120 -4.25 -6.53 8.83
CA ILE A 120 -3.97 -5.16 9.26
C ILE A 120 -2.59 -4.78 8.72
N ALA A 121 -2.55 -3.76 7.88
CA ALA A 121 -1.31 -3.12 7.45
C ALA A 121 -1.08 -1.82 8.25
N HIS A 122 0.17 -1.38 8.33
CA HIS A 122 0.51 -0.12 8.97
C HIS A 122 1.65 0.57 8.23
N VAL A 123 1.67 1.88 8.28
CA VAL A 123 2.74 2.73 7.77
C VAL A 123 3.43 3.40 8.96
N LYS A 124 4.77 3.27 9.01
CA LYS A 124 5.59 3.93 10.03
C LYS A 124 6.06 5.29 9.55
N ASP A 125 6.46 6.13 10.52
CA ASP A 125 7.13 7.40 10.27
C ASP A 125 6.27 8.33 9.40
N VAL A 126 5.03 8.55 9.82
CA VAL A 126 4.15 9.57 9.27
C VAL A 126 4.00 10.75 10.24
N THR A 127 3.78 11.91 9.68
CA THR A 127 3.51 13.13 10.46
C THR A 127 2.15 13.66 10.06
N GLN A 128 1.31 13.91 11.06
CA GLN A 128 0.02 14.53 10.88
C GLN A 128 0.11 16.05 10.98
N PHE A 129 -0.45 16.72 10.01
CA PHE A 129 -0.67 18.16 9.99
C PHE A 129 -2.15 18.47 10.19
N LYS A 130 -2.43 19.38 11.09
CA LYS A 130 -3.75 19.95 11.31
C LYS A 130 -3.67 21.44 11.02
N VAL A 131 -4.30 21.85 9.93
CA VAL A 131 -4.25 23.24 9.41
C VAL A 131 -5.62 23.87 9.62
N PRO A 132 -5.74 24.87 10.51
CA PRO A 132 -7.00 25.57 10.71
C PRO A 132 -7.35 26.45 9.51
N ALA A 133 -8.62 26.48 9.15
CA ALA A 133 -9.13 27.44 8.17
C ALA A 133 -9.15 28.85 8.80
N LYS A 134 -8.75 29.85 8.03
CA LYS A 134 -8.88 31.26 8.44
C LYS A 134 -10.33 31.70 8.23
N GLU A 135 -10.78 32.64 9.06
CA GLU A 135 -12.14 33.17 8.98
C GLU A 135 -12.43 33.74 7.59
N GLY A 136 -13.50 33.29 6.94
CA GLY A 136 -13.85 33.70 5.56
C GLY A 136 -13.08 33.00 4.43
N GLN A 137 -12.22 32.03 4.72
CA GLN A 137 -11.44 31.32 3.72
C GLN A 137 -12.08 29.97 3.35
N TYR A 138 -12.65 29.89 2.16
CA TYR A 138 -13.37 28.69 1.69
C TYR A 138 -12.52 27.72 0.83
N ASN A 139 -11.26 28.08 0.53
CA ASN A 139 -10.41 27.32 -0.41
C ASN A 139 -9.10 26.84 0.21
N VAL A 140 -9.03 26.67 1.52
CA VAL A 140 -7.80 26.24 2.25
C VAL A 140 -7.27 24.95 1.70
N GLN A 141 -8.17 23.95 1.43
CA GLN A 141 -7.77 22.66 0.89
C GLN A 141 -7.07 22.78 -0.46
N THR A 142 -7.60 23.61 -1.36
CA THR A 142 -7.03 23.80 -2.69
C THR A 142 -5.64 24.43 -2.62
N GLU A 143 -5.48 25.44 -1.79
CA GLU A 143 -4.21 26.13 -1.60
C GLU A 143 -3.16 25.22 -0.99
N VAL A 144 -3.49 24.54 0.09
CA VAL A 144 -2.57 23.64 0.81
C VAL A 144 -2.15 22.47 -0.07
N PHE A 145 -3.11 21.74 -0.68
CA PHE A 145 -2.76 20.59 -1.49
C PHE A 145 -2.04 20.95 -2.79
N LYS A 146 -2.36 22.09 -3.39
CA LYS A 146 -1.61 22.59 -4.55
C LYS A 146 -0.16 22.92 -4.18
N ALA A 147 0.07 23.53 -3.03
CA ALA A 147 1.42 23.83 -2.55
C ALA A 147 2.20 22.54 -2.25
N MET A 148 1.58 21.55 -1.58
CA MET A 148 2.20 20.23 -1.36
C MET A 148 2.55 19.55 -2.68
N ALA A 149 1.62 19.51 -3.63
CA ALA A 149 1.84 18.90 -4.94
C ALA A 149 2.97 19.59 -5.73
N ASN A 150 3.02 20.92 -5.74
CA ASN A 150 4.10 21.69 -6.39
C ASN A 150 5.47 21.42 -5.76
N ALA A 151 5.50 21.07 -4.48
CA ALA A 151 6.71 20.69 -3.77
C ALA A 151 7.06 19.20 -3.90
N GLY A 152 6.24 18.40 -4.59
CA GLY A 152 6.42 16.95 -4.73
C GLY A 152 6.16 16.21 -3.41
N ILE A 153 5.33 16.76 -2.51
CA ILE A 153 4.95 16.14 -1.25
C ILE A 153 3.61 15.45 -1.43
N SER A 154 3.58 14.13 -1.24
CA SER A 154 2.33 13.36 -1.19
C SER A 154 1.65 13.58 0.16
N ALA A 155 0.36 13.86 0.12
CA ALA A 155 -0.50 13.94 1.30
C ALA A 155 -1.46 12.75 1.31
N ASP A 156 -1.53 12.05 2.43
CA ASP A 156 -2.37 10.89 2.62
C ASP A 156 -3.30 11.07 3.84
N PHE A 157 -4.28 10.18 3.98
CA PHE A 157 -5.20 10.15 5.13
C PHE A 157 -5.76 11.53 5.50
N PHE A 158 -6.35 12.21 4.55
CA PHE A 158 -6.87 13.54 4.77
C PHE A 158 -8.33 13.53 5.22
N ASN A 159 -8.63 14.42 6.17
CA ASN A 159 -9.98 14.77 6.61
C ASN A 159 -10.17 16.27 6.44
N ILE A 160 -11.23 16.66 5.75
CA ILE A 160 -11.53 18.07 5.44
C ILE A 160 -12.84 18.44 6.12
N THR A 161 -12.79 19.44 6.96
CA THR A 161 -13.97 20.05 7.59
C THR A 161 -14.04 21.53 7.22
N PRO A 162 -15.16 22.23 7.44
CA PRO A 162 -15.23 23.67 7.20
C PRO A 162 -14.24 24.50 8.02
N SER A 163 -13.77 23.97 9.17
CA SER A 163 -12.91 24.69 10.11
C SER A 163 -11.43 24.30 10.03
N GLU A 164 -11.10 23.16 9.44
CA GLU A 164 -9.73 22.64 9.43
C GLU A 164 -9.51 21.56 8.38
N ILE A 165 -8.25 21.36 8.04
CA ILE A 165 -7.79 20.22 7.24
C ILE A 165 -6.83 19.41 8.08
N VAL A 166 -7.02 18.11 8.13
CA VAL A 166 -6.08 17.16 8.72
C VAL A 166 -5.58 16.23 7.63
N TYR A 167 -4.28 16.08 7.52
CA TYR A 167 -3.66 15.15 6.58
C TYR A 167 -2.32 14.66 7.10
N THR A 168 -1.79 13.59 6.50
CA THR A 168 -0.49 13.05 6.84
C THR A 168 0.49 13.17 5.68
N VAL A 169 1.76 13.28 6.02
CA VAL A 169 2.88 13.19 5.08
C VAL A 169 3.93 12.22 5.62
N ALA A 170 4.81 11.71 4.75
CA ALA A 170 5.95 10.91 5.18
C ALA A 170 6.86 11.73 6.13
N GLY A 171 7.39 11.11 7.17
CA GLY A 171 8.17 11.78 8.21
C GLY A 171 9.36 12.57 7.69
N ASN A 172 10.03 12.08 6.64
CA ASN A 172 11.14 12.78 5.98
C ASN A 172 10.73 14.05 5.22
N MET A 173 9.43 14.29 5.01
CA MET A 173 8.88 15.48 4.36
C MET A 173 8.33 16.50 5.36
N THR A 174 8.33 16.19 6.66
CA THR A 174 7.73 17.01 7.71
C THR A 174 8.22 18.46 7.72
N ASP A 175 9.53 18.67 7.77
CA ASP A 175 10.08 20.01 7.90
C ASP A 175 9.84 20.84 6.64
N ARG A 176 9.89 20.19 5.47
CA ARG A 176 9.59 20.86 4.20
C ARG A 176 8.11 21.25 4.10
N ALA A 177 7.20 20.35 4.47
CA ALA A 177 5.77 20.62 4.49
C ALA A 177 5.43 21.75 5.47
N HIS A 178 6.05 21.74 6.67
CA HIS A 178 5.87 22.77 7.68
C HIS A 178 6.34 24.15 7.19
N SER A 179 7.50 24.26 6.54
CA SER A 179 8.01 25.52 5.98
C SER A 179 7.06 26.10 4.93
N ILE A 180 6.56 25.25 4.02
CA ILE A 180 5.60 25.67 2.99
C ILE A 180 4.31 26.22 3.60
N LEU A 181 3.77 25.56 4.63
CA LEU A 181 2.58 26.03 5.32
C LEU A 181 2.80 27.39 6.00
N LYS A 182 3.99 27.58 6.59
CA LYS A 182 4.35 28.88 7.18
C LYS A 182 4.48 29.99 6.14
N GLU A 183 5.08 29.71 4.99
CA GLU A 183 5.16 30.66 3.86
C GLU A 183 3.78 31.08 3.37
N LEU A 184 2.80 30.19 3.40
CA LEU A 184 1.39 30.47 3.10
C LEU A 184 0.66 31.18 4.25
N GLY A 185 1.35 31.43 5.36
CA GLY A 185 0.79 32.11 6.54
C GLY A 185 -0.15 31.26 7.38
N TYR A 186 0.03 29.92 7.33
CA TYR A 186 -0.65 29.00 8.24
C TYR A 186 0.22 28.63 9.43
N GLU A 187 -0.42 28.40 10.57
CA GLU A 187 0.21 27.83 11.77
C GLU A 187 -0.36 26.43 12.03
N PRO A 188 0.22 25.39 11.42
CA PRO A 188 -0.30 24.04 11.59
C PRO A 188 0.10 23.47 12.95
N ALA A 189 -0.82 22.73 13.58
CA ALA A 189 -0.44 21.78 14.62
C ALA A 189 0.17 20.55 13.98
N VAL A 190 1.31 20.08 14.51
CA VAL A 190 2.10 18.98 13.95
C VAL A 190 2.24 17.88 14.98
N THR A 191 1.80 16.66 14.63
CA THR A 191 2.01 15.45 15.44
C THR A 191 2.91 14.50 14.66
N ARG A 192 4.09 14.21 15.20
CA ARG A 192 5.09 13.32 14.60
C ARG A 192 4.92 11.89 15.09
N ASN A 193 5.33 10.92 14.29
CA ASN A 193 5.32 9.50 14.62
C ASN A 193 3.90 8.98 14.97
N CYS A 194 2.95 9.30 14.11
CA CYS A 194 1.59 8.77 14.20
C CYS A 194 1.54 7.32 13.72
#